data_91fc2185b9c8fe8e32e797b355934df2
#
_entry.id   91fc2185b9c8fe8e32e797b355934df2
#
_cell.length_a   1.000
_cell.length_b   1.000
_cell.length_c   1.000
_cell.angle_alpha   90.00
_cell.angle_beta   90.00
_cell.angle_gamma   90.00
#
_symmetry.space_group_name_H-M   'P 1'
#
loop_
_entity.id
_entity.type
_entity.pdbx_description
1 polymer ?
#
loop_
_entity_poly.entity_id
_entity_poly.type
_entity_poly.pdbx_seq_one_letter_code
_entity_poly.pdbx_strand_id
1 'polypeptide(L)'
;MYKKKLFVSNLAWNHFDSKKVLKLLKNYSINGIDLAPIKISHKWKNSEIKMKRFYKVISLLDLQVNAIQGVFYKTNYNLFKKHHEFKIYNHIFKMIKISKTLNCNKIIIGSSNFRNNNKLNTFDSDNIFLNFFTKIIPLLKKNKIYICFEPIPKNYGEKYLNDINKLANLIK
;
A
#
# COMPACT_ATOMS: atom_id res chain seq x y z
N MET A 1 19.46 -3.25 23.18
CA MET A 1 19.67 -3.80 21.82
C MET A 1 18.34 -3.82 21.08
N TYR A 2 18.14 -2.99 20.05
CA TYR A 2 16.88 -2.99 19.28
C TYR A 2 16.76 -4.29 18.49
N LYS A 3 15.85 -5.17 18.86
CA LYS A 3 15.53 -6.36 18.07
C LYS A 3 14.99 -5.92 16.70
N LYS A 4 15.76 -6.11 15.62
CA LYS A 4 15.30 -5.82 14.26
C LYS A 4 14.09 -6.68 13.95
N LYS A 5 12.98 -6.05 13.55
CA LYS A 5 11.79 -6.76 13.09
C LYS A 5 11.91 -7.03 11.59
N LEU A 6 11.63 -8.27 11.19
CA LEU A 6 11.63 -8.69 9.79
C LEU A 6 10.21 -8.98 9.33
N PHE A 7 9.88 -8.47 8.15
CA PHE A 7 8.59 -8.68 7.48
C PHE A 7 8.83 -9.11 6.04
N VAL A 8 7.98 -9.99 5.53
CA VAL A 8 8.07 -10.51 4.16
C VAL A 8 6.82 -10.14 3.39
N SER A 9 7.00 -9.67 2.16
CA SER A 9 5.87 -9.34 1.28
C SER A 9 5.13 -10.60 0.83
N ASN A 10 3.79 -10.64 0.95
CA ASN A 10 3.01 -11.74 0.41
C ASN A 10 2.94 -11.74 -1.14
N LEU A 11 3.58 -10.79 -1.80
CA LEU A 11 3.81 -10.84 -3.25
C LEU A 11 4.85 -11.92 -3.62
N ALA A 12 5.69 -12.33 -2.68
CA ALA A 12 6.77 -13.28 -2.88
C ALA A 12 6.30 -14.73 -3.11
N TRP A 13 5.00 -15.05 -2.90
CA TRP A 13 4.48 -16.41 -3.09
C TRP A 13 3.07 -16.44 -3.69
N ASN A 14 2.65 -17.62 -4.15
CA ASN A 14 1.30 -17.83 -4.66
C ASN A 14 0.28 -17.92 -3.51
N HIS A 15 -0.94 -17.45 -3.75
CA HIS A 15 -2.00 -17.46 -2.75
C HIS A 15 -2.26 -18.87 -2.16
N PHE A 16 -2.19 -19.91 -2.98
CA PHE A 16 -2.38 -21.30 -2.55
C PHE A 16 -1.35 -21.77 -1.52
N ASP A 17 -0.13 -21.21 -1.57
CA ASP A 17 0.96 -21.54 -0.65
C ASP A 17 0.89 -20.76 0.67
N SER A 18 -0.05 -19.84 0.82
CA SER A 18 -0.08 -18.91 1.95
C SER A 18 -0.04 -19.60 3.30
N LYS A 19 -0.81 -20.68 3.50
CA LYS A 19 -0.83 -21.42 4.77
C LYS A 19 0.53 -22.05 5.11
N LYS A 20 1.19 -22.63 4.11
CA LYS A 20 2.53 -23.24 4.24
C LYS A 20 3.58 -22.16 4.54
N VAL A 21 3.57 -21.06 3.77
CA VAL A 21 4.55 -19.98 3.93
C VAL A 21 4.38 -19.29 5.29
N LEU A 22 3.16 -18.97 5.72
CA LEU A 22 2.93 -18.35 7.03
C LEU A 22 3.47 -19.22 8.19
N LYS A 23 3.32 -20.54 8.11
CA LYS A 23 3.94 -21.46 9.09
C LYS A 23 5.46 -21.39 9.04
N LEU A 24 6.06 -21.36 7.85
CA LEU A 24 7.51 -21.20 7.71
C LEU A 24 7.99 -19.89 8.32
N LEU A 25 7.30 -18.77 8.05
CA LEU A 25 7.65 -17.47 8.63
C LEU A 25 7.68 -17.53 10.16
N LYS A 26 6.68 -18.18 10.78
CA LYS A 26 6.66 -18.41 12.23
C LYS A 26 7.86 -19.22 12.70
N ASN A 27 8.15 -20.35 12.03
CA ASN A 27 9.25 -21.24 12.39
C ASN A 27 10.63 -20.55 12.31
N TYR A 28 10.81 -19.62 11.37
CA TYR A 28 12.04 -18.83 11.21
C TYR A 28 12.03 -17.52 12.01
N SER A 29 11.12 -17.36 12.97
CA SER A 29 11.02 -16.18 13.83
C SER A 29 10.86 -14.85 13.05
N ILE A 30 10.27 -14.91 11.87
CA ILE A 30 9.88 -13.71 11.10
C ILE A 30 8.68 -13.06 11.79
N ASN A 31 8.70 -11.75 11.94
CA ASN A 31 7.70 -11.03 12.72
C ASN A 31 6.32 -10.91 12.03
N GLY A 32 6.29 -11.02 10.70
CA GLY A 32 5.03 -10.92 9.97
C GLY A 32 5.19 -10.61 8.50
N ILE A 33 4.20 -9.94 7.95
CA ILE A 33 4.13 -9.68 6.50
C ILE A 33 3.77 -8.24 6.17
N ASP A 34 4.22 -7.81 4.98
CA ASP A 34 3.61 -6.71 4.24
C ASP A 34 2.56 -7.29 3.31
N LEU A 35 1.31 -6.88 3.48
CA LEU A 35 0.17 -7.53 2.85
C LEU A 35 -0.33 -6.76 1.62
N ALA A 36 -0.36 -7.41 0.46
CA ALA A 36 -1.10 -6.97 -0.71
C ALA A 36 -2.51 -7.57 -0.69
N PRO A 37 -3.56 -6.79 -0.34
CA PRO A 37 -4.93 -7.30 -0.19
C PRO A 37 -5.47 -7.98 -1.44
N ILE A 38 -5.04 -7.52 -2.63
CA ILE A 38 -5.47 -8.07 -3.91
C ILE A 38 -5.03 -9.52 -4.13
N LYS A 39 -3.95 -9.97 -3.48
CA LYS A 39 -3.49 -11.36 -3.52
C LYS A 39 -4.46 -12.30 -2.76
N ILE A 40 -5.19 -11.77 -1.78
CA ILE A 40 -6.14 -12.53 -0.96
C ILE A 40 -7.56 -12.44 -1.55
N SER A 41 -7.97 -11.25 -1.99
CA SER A 41 -9.34 -11.04 -2.45
C SER A 41 -9.53 -11.21 -3.96
N HIS A 42 -8.46 -11.21 -4.75
CA HIS A 42 -8.41 -11.23 -6.23
C HIS A 42 -9.17 -10.08 -6.92
N LYS A 43 -10.16 -9.52 -6.27
CA LYS A 43 -10.93 -8.33 -6.67
C LYS A 43 -11.11 -7.43 -5.47
N TRP A 44 -11.23 -6.14 -5.71
CA TRP A 44 -11.44 -5.15 -4.64
C TRP A 44 -12.84 -5.22 -3.99
N LYS A 45 -13.80 -5.93 -4.63
CA LYS A 45 -15.14 -6.19 -4.06
C LYS A 45 -15.03 -7.18 -2.89
N ASN A 46 -15.72 -6.90 -1.77
CA ASN A 46 -15.76 -7.74 -0.56
C ASN A 46 -14.36 -8.00 0.07
N SER A 47 -13.38 -7.13 -0.18
CA SER A 47 -12.03 -7.31 0.32
C SER A 47 -11.96 -7.25 1.86
N GLU A 48 -12.77 -6.42 2.52
CA GLU A 48 -12.77 -6.27 3.98
C GLU A 48 -13.10 -7.59 4.71
N ILE A 49 -14.13 -8.31 4.26
CA ILE A 49 -14.53 -9.59 4.87
C ILE A 49 -13.41 -10.62 4.71
N LYS A 50 -12.82 -10.70 3.52
CA LYS A 50 -11.69 -11.61 3.26
C LYS A 50 -10.47 -11.27 4.09
N MET A 51 -10.17 -9.97 4.26
CA MET A 51 -9.08 -9.51 5.12
C MET A 51 -9.32 -9.87 6.58
N LYS A 52 -10.54 -9.72 7.09
CA LYS A 52 -10.88 -10.12 8.47
C LYS A 52 -10.64 -11.62 8.71
N ARG A 53 -11.02 -12.46 7.75
CA ARG A 53 -10.78 -13.92 7.82
C ARG A 53 -9.28 -14.23 7.78
N PHE A 54 -8.56 -13.60 6.88
CA PHE A 54 -7.12 -13.81 6.73
C PHE A 54 -6.34 -13.32 7.95
N TYR A 55 -6.74 -12.20 8.54
CA TYR A 55 -6.14 -11.66 9.76
C TYR A 55 -6.25 -12.64 10.95
N LYS A 56 -7.39 -13.34 11.09
CA LYS A 56 -7.52 -14.38 12.13
C LYS A 56 -6.44 -15.47 11.98
N VAL A 57 -6.14 -15.88 10.74
CA VAL A 57 -5.08 -16.89 10.49
C VAL A 57 -3.70 -16.35 10.87
N ILE A 58 -3.40 -15.09 10.53
CA ILE A 58 -2.14 -14.44 10.88
C ILE A 58 -1.99 -14.34 12.40
N SER A 59 -3.03 -13.90 13.10
CA SER A 59 -3.03 -13.73 14.56
C SER A 59 -2.84 -15.06 15.30
N LEU A 60 -3.43 -16.16 14.82
CA LEU A 60 -3.23 -17.49 15.40
C LEU A 60 -1.78 -18.00 15.27
N LEU A 61 -1.01 -17.44 14.37
CA LEU A 61 0.41 -17.73 14.19
C LEU A 61 1.32 -16.71 14.90
N ASP A 62 0.79 -15.78 15.68
CA ASP A 62 1.50 -14.65 16.30
C ASP A 62 2.29 -13.80 15.29
N LEU A 63 1.85 -13.77 14.04
CA LEU A 63 2.41 -12.93 13.01
C LEU A 63 1.68 -11.58 12.97
N GLN A 64 2.39 -10.53 12.55
CA GLN A 64 1.86 -9.18 12.42
C GLN A 64 1.69 -8.78 10.95
N VAL A 65 0.76 -7.88 10.66
CA VAL A 65 0.74 -7.14 9.40
C VAL A 65 1.42 -5.79 9.66
N ASN A 66 2.57 -5.55 9.02
CA ASN A 66 3.32 -4.31 9.18
C ASN A 66 2.74 -3.18 8.32
N ALA A 67 2.41 -3.48 7.08
CA ALA A 67 1.84 -2.53 6.14
C ALA A 67 0.92 -3.22 5.12
N ILE A 68 0.02 -2.46 4.50
CA ILE A 68 -0.64 -2.89 3.27
C ILE A 68 0.06 -2.27 2.06
N GLN A 69 0.20 -3.05 0.99
CA GLN A 69 0.91 -2.67 -0.23
C GLN A 69 0.14 -3.08 -1.50
N GLY A 70 0.64 -2.68 -2.67
CA GLY A 70 -0.01 -3.00 -3.95
C GLY A 70 -1.43 -2.46 -4.04
N VAL A 71 -1.70 -1.37 -3.34
CA VAL A 71 -3.07 -0.86 -3.10
C VAL A 71 -3.76 -0.36 -4.37
N PHE A 72 -3.01 0.02 -5.39
CA PHE A 72 -3.55 0.41 -6.70
C PHE A 72 -3.35 -0.66 -7.78
N TYR A 73 -2.82 -1.84 -7.43
CA TYR A 73 -2.66 -2.92 -8.39
C TYR A 73 -4.03 -3.41 -8.90
N LYS A 74 -4.11 -3.68 -10.21
CA LYS A 74 -5.38 -4.02 -10.90
C LYS A 74 -6.49 -2.96 -10.75
N THR A 75 -6.11 -1.70 -10.55
CA THR A 75 -7.01 -0.56 -10.74
C THR A 75 -6.57 0.21 -11.98
N ASN A 76 -7.52 0.89 -12.62
CA ASN A 76 -7.22 1.81 -13.72
C ASN A 76 -7.11 3.27 -13.22
N TYR A 77 -6.84 3.44 -11.92
CA TYR A 77 -6.78 4.76 -11.30
C TYR A 77 -5.45 5.44 -11.62
N ASN A 78 -5.51 6.72 -11.95
CA ASN A 78 -4.35 7.54 -12.21
C ASN A 78 -4.57 8.90 -11.55
N LEU A 79 -3.62 9.34 -10.74
CA LEU A 79 -3.69 10.56 -9.95
C LEU A 79 -3.84 11.83 -10.81
N PHE A 80 -3.25 11.83 -12.00
CA PHE A 80 -3.22 12.97 -12.92
C PHE A 80 -4.45 13.07 -13.83
N LYS A 81 -5.42 12.16 -13.66
CA LYS A 81 -6.72 12.23 -14.36
C LYS A 81 -7.79 12.75 -13.42
N LYS A 82 -8.21 14.01 -13.60
CA LYS A 82 -9.17 14.69 -12.74
C LYS A 82 -10.43 13.87 -12.45
N HIS A 83 -10.98 13.17 -13.45
CA HIS A 83 -12.17 12.32 -13.29
C HIS A 83 -11.92 11.04 -12.47
N HIS A 84 -10.68 10.76 -12.06
CA HIS A 84 -10.33 9.67 -11.13
C HIS A 84 -10.27 10.13 -9.67
N GLU A 85 -10.20 11.43 -9.38
CA GLU A 85 -9.97 11.95 -8.02
C GLU A 85 -10.93 11.35 -6.99
N PHE A 86 -12.23 11.38 -7.25
CA PHE A 86 -13.24 10.80 -6.36
C PHE A 86 -13.08 9.28 -6.18
N LYS A 87 -12.77 8.56 -7.26
CA LYS A 87 -12.56 7.10 -7.21
C LYS A 87 -11.32 6.76 -6.37
N ILE A 88 -10.25 7.54 -6.50
CA ILE A 88 -9.01 7.38 -5.74
C ILE A 88 -9.29 7.65 -4.26
N TYR A 89 -9.99 8.74 -3.93
CA TYR A 89 -10.38 9.07 -2.56
C TYR A 89 -11.14 7.92 -1.90
N ASN A 90 -12.19 7.42 -2.55
CA ASN A 90 -12.99 6.30 -2.04
C ASN A 90 -12.15 5.01 -1.88
N HIS A 91 -11.21 4.79 -2.80
CA HIS A 91 -10.33 3.63 -2.71
C HIS A 91 -9.36 3.74 -1.53
N ILE A 92 -8.77 4.91 -1.29
CA ILE A 92 -7.93 5.15 -0.10
C ILE A 92 -8.75 5.00 1.18
N PHE A 93 -9.99 5.51 1.23
CA PHE A 93 -10.88 5.30 2.37
C PHE A 93 -11.12 3.81 2.65
N LYS A 94 -11.31 3.02 1.60
CA LYS A 94 -11.40 1.56 1.72
C LYS A 94 -10.10 0.94 2.25
N MET A 95 -8.93 1.41 1.79
CA MET A 95 -7.64 0.93 2.30
C MET A 95 -7.46 1.26 3.78
N ILE A 96 -7.91 2.42 4.23
CA ILE A 96 -7.91 2.78 5.65
C ILE A 96 -8.74 1.78 6.47
N LYS A 97 -9.94 1.40 6.01
CA LYS A 97 -10.76 0.37 6.68
C LYS A 97 -10.08 -0.99 6.73
N ILE A 98 -9.45 -1.40 5.63
CA ILE A 98 -8.68 -2.64 5.55
C ILE A 98 -7.50 -2.60 6.52
N SER A 99 -6.75 -1.50 6.57
CA SER A 99 -5.64 -1.29 7.49
C SER A 99 -6.07 -1.48 8.95
N LYS A 100 -7.19 -0.90 9.34
CA LYS A 100 -7.77 -1.08 10.69
C LYS A 100 -8.15 -2.53 10.96
N THR A 101 -8.78 -3.20 10.00
CA THR A 101 -9.14 -4.62 10.12
C THR A 101 -7.91 -5.51 10.33
N LEU A 102 -6.78 -5.13 9.75
CA LEU A 102 -5.51 -5.84 9.82
C LEU A 102 -4.63 -5.38 11.00
N ASN A 103 -5.10 -4.46 11.82
CA ASN A 103 -4.35 -3.84 12.92
C ASN A 103 -2.98 -3.30 12.46
N CYS A 104 -2.93 -2.68 11.29
CA CYS A 104 -1.75 -2.00 10.78
C CYS A 104 -2.05 -0.52 10.47
N ASN A 105 -1.02 0.31 10.47
CA ASN A 105 -1.18 1.75 10.29
C ASN A 105 -0.39 2.33 9.10
N LYS A 106 0.16 1.47 8.23
CA LYS A 106 0.94 1.89 7.08
C LYS A 106 0.30 1.42 5.77
N ILE A 107 0.22 2.34 4.81
CA ILE A 107 -0.25 2.07 3.44
C ILE A 107 0.87 2.44 2.48
N ILE A 108 1.44 1.46 1.77
CA ILE A 108 2.53 1.67 0.81
C ILE A 108 1.94 1.91 -0.57
N ILE A 109 2.32 3.04 -1.18
CA ILE A 109 1.96 3.40 -2.55
C ILE A 109 3.20 3.35 -3.44
N GLY A 110 3.31 2.28 -4.23
CA GLY A 110 4.41 2.01 -5.14
C GLY A 110 3.92 1.63 -6.55
N SER A 111 2.84 2.23 -7.06
CA SER A 111 2.30 1.91 -8.39
C SER A 111 2.67 2.96 -9.43
N SER A 112 3.46 2.57 -10.44
CA SER A 112 3.84 3.44 -11.57
C SER A 112 2.62 3.90 -12.38
N ASN A 113 1.64 3.02 -12.63
CA ASN A 113 0.42 3.40 -13.36
C ASN A 113 -0.41 4.44 -12.61
N PHE A 114 -0.48 4.36 -11.28
CA PHE A 114 -1.16 5.34 -10.46
C PHE A 114 -0.52 6.73 -10.57
N ARG A 115 0.80 6.79 -10.69
CA ARG A 115 1.60 8.02 -10.75
C ARG A 115 2.10 8.37 -12.15
N ASN A 116 1.57 7.77 -13.21
CA ASN A 116 1.94 8.13 -14.57
C ASN A 116 1.36 9.51 -14.93
N ASN A 117 2.24 10.51 -14.92
CA ASN A 117 1.87 11.92 -15.13
C ASN A 117 1.62 12.30 -16.59
N ASN A 118 1.57 11.34 -17.52
CA ASN A 118 1.21 11.54 -18.93
C ASN A 118 1.97 12.70 -19.62
N LYS A 119 3.26 12.86 -19.34
CA LYS A 119 4.11 13.92 -19.89
C LYS A 119 3.86 15.35 -19.33
N LEU A 120 3.09 15.50 -18.25
CA LEU A 120 3.05 16.77 -17.53
C LEU A 120 4.46 17.14 -17.07
N ASN A 121 4.74 18.45 -17.04
CA ASN A 121 5.98 18.95 -16.44
C ASN A 121 6.02 18.66 -14.94
N THR A 122 7.21 18.85 -14.34
CA THR A 122 7.41 18.53 -12.92
C THR A 122 6.55 19.42 -12.02
N PHE A 123 6.47 20.71 -12.29
CA PHE A 123 5.73 21.67 -11.47
C PHE A 123 4.25 21.34 -11.39
N ASP A 124 3.60 21.09 -12.52
CA ASP A 124 2.18 20.71 -12.56
C ASP A 124 1.94 19.37 -11.88
N SER A 125 2.87 18.41 -12.08
CA SER A 125 2.78 17.11 -11.45
C SER A 125 2.89 17.21 -9.92
N ASP A 126 3.81 18.01 -9.41
CA ASP A 126 4.01 18.23 -7.98
C ASP A 126 2.79 18.93 -7.37
N ASN A 127 2.23 19.94 -8.03
CA ASN A 127 1.01 20.63 -7.59
C ASN A 127 -0.19 19.69 -7.50
N ILE A 128 -0.43 18.86 -8.52
CA ILE A 128 -1.55 17.91 -8.51
C ILE A 128 -1.36 16.88 -7.36
N PHE A 129 -0.14 16.37 -7.20
CA PHE A 129 0.19 15.42 -6.15
C PHE A 129 -0.04 16.03 -4.76
N LEU A 130 0.54 17.19 -4.48
CA LEU A 130 0.41 17.86 -3.20
C LEU A 130 -1.04 18.24 -2.89
N ASN A 131 -1.76 18.82 -3.86
CA ASN A 131 -3.17 19.20 -3.70
C ASN A 131 -4.04 18.00 -3.35
N PHE A 132 -3.83 16.86 -3.99
CA PHE A 132 -4.60 15.65 -3.68
C PHE A 132 -4.28 15.13 -2.26
N PHE A 133 -2.99 14.95 -1.93
CA PHE A 133 -2.61 14.36 -0.65
C PHE A 133 -2.90 15.30 0.52
N THR A 134 -2.78 16.61 0.37
CA THR A 134 -3.17 17.58 1.39
C THR A 134 -4.66 17.45 1.76
N LYS A 135 -5.55 17.24 0.79
CA LYS A 135 -6.99 17.03 1.04
C LYS A 135 -7.28 15.78 1.87
N ILE A 136 -6.45 14.75 1.80
CA ILE A 136 -6.68 13.50 2.54
C ILE A 136 -5.95 13.43 3.89
N ILE A 137 -5.00 14.34 4.18
CA ILE A 137 -4.28 14.39 5.45
C ILE A 137 -5.22 14.37 6.68
N PRO A 138 -6.30 15.15 6.74
CA PRO A 138 -7.21 15.12 7.90
C PRO A 138 -7.81 13.73 8.13
N LEU A 139 -8.18 13.04 7.05
CA LEU A 139 -8.71 11.68 7.10
C LEU A 139 -7.65 10.68 7.62
N LEU A 140 -6.42 10.81 7.16
CA LEU A 140 -5.30 9.97 7.59
C LEU A 140 -4.98 10.18 9.06
N LYS A 141 -4.86 11.44 9.51
CA LYS A 141 -4.60 11.82 10.91
C LYS A 141 -5.70 11.28 11.84
N LYS A 142 -6.98 11.50 11.49
CA LYS A 142 -8.13 10.98 12.25
C LYS A 142 -8.06 9.46 12.46
N ASN A 143 -7.54 8.74 11.48
CA ASN A 143 -7.46 7.28 11.50
C ASN A 143 -6.09 6.75 11.98
N LYS A 144 -5.13 7.62 12.30
CA LYS A 144 -3.74 7.28 12.68
C LYS A 144 -3.04 6.41 11.61
N ILE A 145 -3.27 6.72 10.33
CA ILE A 145 -2.70 6.01 9.19
C ILE A 145 -1.59 6.85 8.55
N TYR A 146 -0.50 6.19 8.18
CA TYR A 146 0.62 6.74 7.43
C TYR A 146 0.59 6.23 6.00
N ILE A 147 0.70 7.13 5.03
CA ILE A 147 1.00 6.75 3.64
C ILE A 147 2.51 6.78 3.47
N CYS A 148 3.05 5.67 2.98
CA CYS A 148 4.46 5.52 2.65
C CYS A 148 4.60 5.46 1.12
N PHE A 149 5.28 6.43 0.53
CA PHE A 149 5.55 6.39 -0.90
C PHE A 149 6.83 5.61 -1.18
N GLU A 150 6.74 4.67 -2.09
CA GLU A 150 7.86 3.88 -2.57
C GLU A 150 8.36 4.48 -3.89
N PRO A 151 9.61 5.00 -3.96
CA PRO A 151 10.19 5.40 -5.23
C PRO A 151 10.44 4.15 -6.08
N ILE A 152 9.95 4.17 -7.32
CA ILE A 152 10.11 3.06 -8.25
C ILE A 152 11.12 3.47 -9.32
N PRO A 153 12.20 2.72 -9.53
CA PRO A 153 13.19 3.02 -10.56
C PRO A 153 12.61 3.12 -11.97
N LYS A 154 13.22 3.94 -12.82
CA LYS A 154 12.76 4.21 -14.19
C LYS A 154 12.62 2.95 -15.05
N ASN A 155 13.45 1.95 -14.84
CA ASN A 155 13.41 0.67 -15.56
C ASN A 155 12.13 -0.15 -15.29
N TYR A 156 11.38 0.18 -14.23
CA TYR A 156 10.03 -0.37 -13.97
C TYR A 156 8.90 0.52 -14.49
N GLY A 157 9.20 1.45 -15.42
CA GLY A 157 8.21 2.30 -16.09
C GLY A 157 7.77 3.53 -15.30
N GLU A 158 8.40 3.84 -14.17
CA GLU A 158 8.07 5.05 -13.41
C GLU A 158 8.66 6.29 -14.08
N LYS A 159 7.81 7.29 -14.30
CA LYS A 159 8.19 8.58 -14.90
C LYS A 159 8.20 9.71 -13.90
N TYR A 160 7.46 9.58 -12.80
CA TYR A 160 7.30 10.58 -11.77
C TYR A 160 7.59 10.00 -10.39
N LEU A 161 8.39 10.71 -9.57
CA LEU A 161 8.84 10.28 -8.23
C LEU A 161 9.63 8.95 -8.23
N ASN A 162 10.57 8.85 -9.16
CA ASN A 162 11.46 7.69 -9.32
C ASN A 162 12.78 7.83 -8.55
N ASP A 163 12.97 8.93 -7.84
CA ASP A 163 14.14 9.25 -7.05
C ASP A 163 13.75 9.55 -5.60
N ILE A 164 14.50 8.99 -4.65
CA ILE A 164 14.19 9.12 -3.22
C ILE A 164 14.37 10.55 -2.71
N ASN A 165 15.39 11.28 -3.20
CA ASN A 165 15.65 12.65 -2.76
C ASN A 165 14.56 13.59 -3.25
N LYS A 166 14.13 13.42 -4.53
CA LYS A 166 13.01 14.16 -5.09
C LYS A 166 11.73 13.91 -4.29
N LEU A 167 11.44 12.65 -3.98
CA LEU A 167 10.26 12.29 -3.18
C LEU A 167 10.35 12.87 -1.76
N ALA A 168 11.48 12.74 -1.09
CA ALA A 168 11.67 13.26 0.25
C ALA A 168 11.54 14.79 0.31
N ASN A 169 12.00 15.52 -0.70
CA ASN A 169 11.84 16.97 -0.78
C ASN A 169 10.39 17.39 -1.04
N LEU A 170 9.64 16.60 -1.79
CA LEU A 170 8.25 16.89 -2.09
C LEU A 170 7.31 16.73 -0.88
N ILE A 171 7.63 15.80 0.04
CA ILE A 171 6.75 15.46 1.18
C ILE A 171 7.16 16.13 2.51
N LYS A 172 8.20 16.94 2.52
CA LYS A 172 8.59 17.81 3.65
C LYS A 172 7.64 18.98 3.79
#